data_cc35268ad1a181be622b9d481cf12341
#
_entry.id   cc35268ad1a181be622b9d481cf12341
#
_cell.length_a   1.000
_cell.length_b   1.000
_cell.length_c   1.000
_cell.angle_alpha   90.00
_cell.angle_beta   90.00
_cell.angle_gamma   90.00
#
_symmetry.space_group_name_H-M   'P 1'
#
loop_
_entity.id
_entity.type
_entity.pdbx_description
1 polymer ?
#
loop_
_entity_poly.entity_id
_entity_poly.type
_entity_poly.pdbx_seq_one_letter_code
_entity_poly.pdbx_strand_id
1 'polypeptide(L)'
;GPDPVVTPAVLDVLERYGVRATFFCIGTQAARHPALCREIVRRGHAIENHSQTHGYGFALQGPRGLLRELQTAQQTLTAITGETPLFFRAPAGLRNPFLDPALQRLGLQLASWSRRAYDTRHGDADAVLRILTRSMRAGDILLLHDRHAARTAQGNPVILEVLPRLLAATADARLRCVTLRAALA
;
A
#
# COMPACT_ATOMS: atom_id res chain seq x y z
N GLY A 1 -2.36 0.18 -6.45
CA GLY A 1 -1.45 1.10 -7.15
C GLY A 1 -0.39 0.38 -7.95
N PRO A 2 0.49 1.12 -8.57
CA PRO A 2 0.47 2.57 -8.62
C PRO A 2 -0.61 3.13 -9.55
N ASP A 3 -0.97 4.40 -9.35
CA ASP A 3 -1.86 5.17 -10.21
C ASP A 3 -1.07 6.32 -10.87
N PRO A 4 -1.11 6.49 -12.21
CA PRO A 4 -0.25 7.45 -12.89
C PRO A 4 -0.56 8.92 -12.57
N VAL A 5 -1.75 9.21 -12.04
CA VAL A 5 -2.20 10.59 -11.70
C VAL A 5 -2.04 10.85 -10.21
N VAL A 6 -2.49 9.94 -9.37
CA VAL A 6 -2.59 10.17 -7.91
C VAL A 6 -1.27 9.85 -7.21
N THR A 7 -0.58 8.77 -7.60
CA THR A 7 0.66 8.36 -6.92
C THR A 7 1.75 9.46 -6.95
N PRO A 8 2.00 10.19 -8.05
CA PRO A 8 2.98 11.29 -8.04
C PRO A 8 2.64 12.36 -7.00
N ALA A 9 1.37 12.79 -6.92
CA ALA A 9 0.94 13.77 -5.93
C ALA A 9 1.07 13.26 -4.48
N VAL A 10 0.82 11.97 -4.25
CA VAL A 10 1.07 11.32 -2.95
C VAL A 10 2.56 11.36 -2.59
N LEU A 11 3.44 11.06 -3.55
CA LEU A 11 4.89 11.14 -3.34
C LEU A 11 5.36 12.54 -2.99
N ASP A 12 4.81 13.58 -3.65
CA ASP A 12 5.13 14.98 -3.36
C ASP A 12 4.68 15.39 -1.95
N VAL A 13 3.53 14.88 -1.49
CA VAL A 13 3.09 15.10 -0.10
C VAL A 13 4.06 14.42 0.88
N LEU A 14 4.40 13.15 0.67
CA LEU A 14 5.32 12.41 1.54
C LEU A 14 6.70 13.09 1.62
N GLU A 15 7.22 13.59 0.50
CA GLU A 15 8.50 14.30 0.43
C GLU A 15 8.47 15.60 1.24
N ARG A 16 7.40 16.41 1.10
CA ARG A 16 7.23 17.66 1.89
C ARG A 16 7.24 17.43 3.41
N TYR A 17 6.77 16.27 3.85
CA TYR A 17 6.78 15.91 5.28
C TYR A 17 8.01 15.09 5.69
N GLY A 18 8.94 14.80 4.78
CA GLY A 18 10.12 13.98 5.04
C GLY A 18 9.80 12.54 5.45
N VAL A 19 8.66 12.01 5.00
CA VAL A 19 8.13 10.70 5.42
C VAL A 19 8.31 9.66 4.32
N ARG A 20 8.69 8.45 4.71
CA ARG A 20 8.76 7.29 3.83
C ARG A 20 7.61 6.33 4.10
N ALA A 21 7.07 5.73 3.03
CA ALA A 21 5.92 4.83 3.09
C ALA A 21 6.19 3.51 2.37
N THR A 22 5.34 2.52 2.60
CA THR A 22 5.34 1.24 1.89
C THR A 22 4.18 1.20 0.91
N PHE A 23 4.49 1.02 -0.37
CA PHE A 23 3.53 0.91 -1.46
C PHE A 23 3.33 -0.57 -1.82
N PHE A 24 2.15 -1.10 -1.59
CA PHE A 24 1.77 -2.42 -2.04
C PHE A 24 1.28 -2.34 -3.49
N CYS A 25 2.14 -2.73 -4.43
CA CYS A 25 1.90 -2.57 -5.86
C CYS A 25 1.33 -3.83 -6.51
N ILE A 26 0.33 -3.63 -7.37
CA ILE A 26 -0.25 -4.69 -8.21
C ILE A 26 0.69 -4.91 -9.39
N GLY A 27 1.12 -6.15 -9.64
CA GLY A 27 2.11 -6.45 -10.67
C GLY A 27 1.72 -5.94 -12.07
N THR A 28 0.46 -6.12 -12.48
CA THR A 28 -0.03 -5.61 -13.78
C THR A 28 -0.02 -4.07 -13.88
N GLN A 29 -0.24 -3.36 -12.76
CA GLN A 29 -0.16 -1.90 -12.75
C GLN A 29 1.31 -1.43 -12.74
N ALA A 30 2.15 -2.10 -12.00
CA ALA A 30 3.59 -1.84 -11.99
C ALA A 30 4.19 -2.04 -13.40
N ALA A 31 3.80 -3.11 -14.11
CA ALA A 31 4.23 -3.36 -15.49
C ALA A 31 3.75 -2.28 -16.47
N ARG A 32 2.58 -1.68 -16.24
CA ARG A 32 2.07 -0.56 -17.06
C ARG A 32 2.78 0.77 -16.76
N HIS A 33 3.29 0.94 -15.55
CA HIS A 33 3.90 2.19 -15.08
C HIS A 33 5.27 1.96 -14.42
N PRO A 34 6.24 1.32 -15.13
CA PRO A 34 7.52 0.93 -14.54
C PRO A 34 8.37 2.12 -14.11
N ALA A 35 8.31 3.24 -14.83
CA ALA A 35 9.01 4.45 -14.46
C ALA A 35 8.53 5.02 -13.11
N LEU A 36 7.22 4.95 -12.85
CA LEU A 36 6.63 5.40 -11.58
C LEU A 36 7.04 4.49 -10.42
N CYS A 37 7.14 3.17 -10.63
CA CYS A 37 7.66 2.27 -9.61
C CYS A 37 9.13 2.57 -9.27
N ARG A 38 9.96 2.83 -10.27
CA ARG A 38 11.36 3.25 -10.04
C ARG A 38 11.44 4.58 -9.30
N GLU A 39 10.54 5.52 -9.59
CA GLU A 39 10.46 6.81 -8.89
C GLU A 39 10.08 6.65 -7.41
N ILE A 40 9.11 5.76 -7.09
CA ILE A 40 8.75 5.41 -5.71
C ILE A 40 10.00 4.97 -4.93
N VAL A 41 10.77 4.03 -5.49
CA VAL A 41 12.00 3.51 -4.85
C VAL A 41 13.08 4.60 -4.78
N ARG A 42 13.29 5.38 -5.84
CA ARG A 42 14.28 6.46 -5.88
C ARG A 42 14.03 7.52 -4.78
N ARG A 43 12.78 7.79 -4.45
CA ARG A 43 12.38 8.68 -3.32
C ARG A 43 12.48 7.99 -1.95
N GLY A 44 13.01 6.76 -1.88
CA GLY A 44 13.27 6.04 -0.62
C GLY A 44 12.05 5.34 -0.02
N HIS A 45 10.97 5.18 -0.75
CA HIS A 45 9.83 4.38 -0.35
C HIS A 45 10.05 2.90 -0.68
N ALA A 46 9.38 2.00 0.04
CA ALA A 46 9.41 0.57 -0.26
C ALA A 46 8.27 0.17 -1.21
N ILE A 47 8.56 -0.72 -2.15
CA ILE A 47 7.54 -1.41 -2.97
C ILE A 47 7.42 -2.85 -2.50
N GLU A 48 6.17 -3.27 -2.25
CA GLU A 48 5.82 -4.59 -1.75
C GLU A 48 4.70 -5.24 -2.58
N ASN A 49 4.52 -6.55 -2.42
CA ASN A 49 3.67 -7.37 -3.28
C ASN A 49 2.18 -7.25 -2.93
N HIS A 50 1.33 -6.94 -3.94
CA HIS A 50 -0.14 -6.87 -3.81
C HIS A 50 -0.84 -7.75 -4.85
N SER A 51 -0.35 -8.96 -5.10
CA SER A 51 -0.70 -9.90 -6.17
C SER A 51 -0.42 -9.38 -7.58
N GLN A 52 -0.51 -10.26 -8.57
CA GLN A 52 -0.28 -9.88 -9.96
C GLN A 52 -1.45 -9.11 -10.57
N THR A 53 -2.68 -9.57 -10.33
CA THR A 53 -3.86 -9.04 -11.01
C THR A 53 -4.82 -8.29 -10.10
N HIS A 54 -4.75 -8.50 -8.79
CA HIS A 54 -5.73 -8.00 -7.81
C HIS A 54 -7.17 -8.43 -8.16
N GLY A 55 -7.31 -9.67 -8.66
CA GLY A 55 -8.61 -10.19 -9.09
C GLY A 55 -9.60 -10.41 -7.94
N TYR A 56 -10.88 -10.20 -8.20
CA TYR A 56 -11.96 -10.45 -7.20
C TYR A 56 -11.99 -11.89 -6.69
N GLY A 57 -11.55 -12.85 -7.48
CA GLY A 57 -11.48 -14.25 -7.11
C GLY A 57 -10.17 -14.66 -6.40
N PHE A 58 -9.32 -13.71 -5.99
CA PHE A 58 -8.01 -14.02 -5.37
C PHE A 58 -8.15 -15.01 -4.20
N ALA A 59 -9.05 -14.74 -3.26
CA ALA A 59 -9.26 -15.59 -2.09
C ALA A 59 -9.97 -16.92 -2.37
N LEU A 60 -10.47 -17.13 -3.59
CA LEU A 60 -11.09 -18.39 -4.03
C LEU A 60 -10.10 -19.30 -4.79
N GLN A 61 -8.89 -18.84 -5.01
CA GLN A 61 -7.88 -19.60 -5.75
C GLN A 61 -7.34 -20.76 -4.91
N GLY A 62 -7.08 -21.90 -5.57
CA GLY A 62 -6.35 -23.01 -4.97
C GLY A 62 -4.84 -22.69 -4.86
N PRO A 63 -4.07 -23.60 -4.23
CA PRO A 63 -2.66 -23.37 -3.90
C PRO A 63 -1.78 -23.02 -5.11
N ARG A 64 -1.98 -23.68 -6.26
CA ARG A 64 -1.22 -23.39 -7.49
C ARG A 64 -1.56 -22.00 -8.07
N GLY A 65 -2.83 -21.58 -7.99
CA GLY A 65 -3.27 -20.26 -8.45
C GLY A 65 -2.67 -19.14 -7.61
N LEU A 66 -2.77 -19.27 -6.28
CA LEU A 66 -2.18 -18.31 -5.34
C LEU A 66 -0.66 -18.19 -5.53
N LEU A 67 0.04 -19.33 -5.58
CA LEU A 67 1.49 -19.31 -5.76
C LEU A 67 1.88 -18.59 -7.06
N ARG A 68 1.17 -18.83 -8.17
CA ARG A 68 1.43 -18.17 -9.45
C ARG A 68 1.17 -16.66 -9.37
N GLU A 69 0.05 -16.22 -8.77
CA GLU A 69 -0.26 -14.79 -8.57
C GLU A 69 0.84 -14.07 -7.79
N LEU A 70 1.27 -14.66 -6.69
CA LEU A 70 2.30 -14.09 -5.83
C LEU A 70 3.67 -14.08 -6.52
N GLN A 71 4.07 -15.20 -7.12
CA GLN A 71 5.37 -15.36 -7.76
C GLN A 71 5.51 -14.47 -8.99
N THR A 72 4.47 -14.36 -9.82
CA THR A 72 4.50 -13.47 -10.99
C THR A 72 4.61 -12.01 -10.56
N ALA A 73 3.87 -11.58 -9.53
CA ALA A 73 4.01 -10.23 -8.99
C ALA A 73 5.42 -9.98 -8.43
N GLN A 74 5.98 -10.95 -7.69
CA GLN A 74 7.33 -10.87 -7.16
C GLN A 74 8.36 -10.64 -8.26
N GLN A 75 8.30 -11.46 -9.31
CA GLN A 75 9.20 -11.33 -10.47
C GLN A 75 9.02 -10.00 -11.19
N THR A 76 7.78 -9.57 -11.42
CA THR A 76 7.46 -8.30 -12.08
C THR A 76 8.03 -7.12 -11.31
N LEU A 77 7.79 -7.06 -10.00
CA LEU A 77 8.25 -5.96 -9.14
C LEU A 77 9.76 -5.94 -9.02
N THR A 78 10.39 -7.11 -8.82
CA THR A 78 11.85 -7.22 -8.74
C THR A 78 12.52 -6.78 -10.04
N ALA A 79 12.00 -7.19 -11.20
CA ALA A 79 12.55 -6.80 -12.50
C ALA A 79 12.46 -5.29 -12.76
N ILE A 80 11.43 -4.61 -12.22
CA ILE A 80 11.24 -3.17 -12.40
C ILE A 80 12.12 -2.36 -11.44
N THR A 81 12.22 -2.78 -10.17
CA THR A 81 12.80 -1.99 -9.08
C THR A 81 14.22 -2.38 -8.72
N GLY A 82 14.65 -3.58 -9.08
CA GLY A 82 15.90 -4.19 -8.61
C GLY A 82 15.80 -4.72 -7.16
N GLU A 83 14.68 -4.52 -6.47
CA GLU A 83 14.47 -4.93 -5.08
C GLU A 83 13.40 -6.02 -5.01
N THR A 84 13.71 -7.11 -4.30
CA THR A 84 12.73 -8.18 -4.07
C THR A 84 11.78 -7.78 -2.94
N PRO A 85 10.44 -7.80 -3.16
CA PRO A 85 9.46 -7.58 -2.09
C PRO A 85 9.62 -8.59 -0.95
N LEU A 86 9.51 -8.11 0.28
CA LEU A 86 9.58 -8.92 1.51
C LEU A 86 8.20 -9.13 2.13
N PHE A 87 7.25 -8.25 1.80
CA PHE A 87 5.90 -8.29 2.33
C PHE A 87 4.86 -8.50 1.25
N PHE A 88 3.77 -9.14 1.65
CA PHE A 88 2.58 -9.29 0.84
C PHE A 88 1.36 -8.74 1.57
N ARG A 89 0.50 -8.03 0.87
CA ARG A 89 -0.83 -7.63 1.36
C ARG A 89 -1.90 -8.26 0.51
N ALA A 90 -2.84 -8.96 1.15
CA ALA A 90 -3.92 -9.64 0.44
C ALA A 90 -4.92 -8.63 -0.16
N PRO A 91 -5.36 -8.79 -1.43
CA PRO A 91 -6.46 -8.01 -2.01
C PRO A 91 -7.68 -8.00 -1.09
N ALA A 92 -8.22 -6.80 -0.82
CA ALA A 92 -9.32 -6.56 0.13
C ALA A 92 -9.10 -7.11 1.55
N GLY A 93 -7.93 -7.64 1.88
CA GLY A 93 -7.60 -8.32 3.13
C GLY A 93 -8.13 -9.76 3.21
N LEU A 94 -8.67 -10.29 2.12
CA LEU A 94 -9.26 -11.63 2.09
C LEU A 94 -8.18 -12.71 1.96
N ARG A 95 -8.29 -13.75 2.78
CA ARG A 95 -7.34 -14.87 2.86
C ARG A 95 -8.08 -16.19 2.79
N ASN A 96 -7.36 -17.23 2.37
CA ASN A 96 -7.79 -18.62 2.48
C ASN A 96 -6.67 -19.48 3.09
N PRO A 97 -6.92 -20.74 3.47
CA PRO A 97 -5.92 -21.60 4.13
C PRO A 97 -4.66 -21.88 3.30
N PHE A 98 -4.69 -21.69 1.99
CA PHE A 98 -3.55 -21.94 1.11
C PHE A 98 -2.58 -20.76 0.98
N LEU A 99 -2.96 -19.59 1.50
CA LEU A 99 -2.14 -18.38 1.37
C LEU A 99 -0.84 -18.48 2.16
N ASP A 100 -0.92 -18.86 3.43
CA ASP A 100 0.26 -18.90 4.31
C ASP A 100 1.36 -19.86 3.80
N PRO A 101 1.04 -21.11 3.35
CA PRO A 101 2.03 -21.96 2.71
C PRO A 101 2.65 -21.35 1.44
N ALA A 102 1.86 -20.63 0.64
CA ALA A 102 2.39 -19.94 -0.56
C ALA A 102 3.34 -18.79 -0.21
N LEU A 103 3.02 -18.02 0.82
CA LEU A 103 3.88 -16.93 1.32
C LEU A 103 5.21 -17.50 1.87
N GLN A 104 5.15 -18.53 2.70
CA GLN A 104 6.34 -19.19 3.25
C GLN A 104 7.28 -19.67 2.13
N ARG A 105 6.73 -20.30 1.09
CA ARG A 105 7.50 -20.79 -0.06
C ARG A 105 8.23 -19.67 -0.81
N LEU A 106 7.70 -18.45 -0.79
CA LEU A 106 8.27 -17.28 -1.47
C LEU A 106 9.06 -16.37 -0.53
N GLY A 107 9.20 -16.70 0.75
CA GLY A 107 9.84 -15.85 1.75
C GLY A 107 9.12 -14.55 2.02
N LEU A 108 7.79 -14.51 1.78
CA LEU A 108 6.97 -13.32 1.97
C LEU A 108 6.31 -13.31 3.35
N GLN A 109 6.31 -12.15 3.99
CA GLN A 109 5.57 -11.90 5.24
C GLN A 109 4.22 -11.24 4.93
N LEU A 110 3.16 -11.72 5.61
CA LEU A 110 1.84 -11.11 5.47
C LEU A 110 1.78 -9.77 6.24
N ALA A 111 1.45 -8.69 5.54
CA ALA A 111 1.25 -7.37 6.15
C ALA A 111 -0.20 -6.91 5.97
N SER A 112 -0.95 -6.88 7.06
CA SER A 112 -2.29 -6.29 7.13
C SER A 112 -2.22 -4.81 7.54
N TRP A 113 -3.23 -4.34 8.23
CA TRP A 113 -3.33 -2.99 8.78
C TRP A 113 -3.99 -3.06 10.17
N SER A 114 -3.71 -2.07 10.99
CA SER A 114 -4.43 -1.86 12.24
C SER A 114 -5.55 -0.84 12.11
N ARG A 115 -5.46 0.07 11.10
CA ARG A 115 -6.44 1.13 10.87
C ARG A 115 -6.79 1.25 9.40
N ARG A 116 -8.10 1.22 9.11
CA ARG A 116 -8.68 1.35 7.78
C ARG A 116 -9.90 2.26 7.83
N ALA A 117 -9.92 3.30 7.02
CA ALA A 117 -11.03 4.26 6.96
C ALA A 117 -11.91 4.11 5.72
N TYR A 118 -11.71 3.07 4.92
CA TYR A 118 -12.47 2.81 3.68
C TYR A 118 -12.46 4.01 2.72
N ASP A 119 -11.32 4.65 2.58
CA ASP A 119 -11.04 5.79 1.71
C ASP A 119 -11.29 5.52 0.21
N THR A 120 -11.52 4.28 -0.17
CA THR A 120 -12.00 3.89 -1.52
C THR A 120 -13.52 4.04 -1.69
N ARG A 121 -14.25 4.27 -0.61
CA ARG A 121 -15.73 4.41 -0.61
C ARG A 121 -16.21 5.72 0.02
N HIS A 122 -15.44 6.25 0.97
CA HIS A 122 -15.78 7.45 1.71
C HIS A 122 -14.96 8.63 1.20
N GLY A 123 -15.63 9.62 0.58
CA GLY A 123 -15.04 10.85 0.10
C GLY A 123 -15.00 11.97 1.15
N ASP A 124 -15.53 11.76 2.36
CA ASP A 124 -15.45 12.72 3.47
C ASP A 124 -14.06 12.63 4.12
N ALA A 125 -13.21 13.60 3.82
CA ALA A 125 -11.85 13.66 4.33
C ALA A 125 -11.78 13.77 5.86
N ASP A 126 -12.73 14.46 6.49
CA ASP A 126 -12.79 14.60 7.95
C ASP A 126 -13.15 13.27 8.62
N ALA A 127 -14.11 12.56 8.07
CA ALA A 127 -14.49 11.24 8.58
C ALA A 127 -13.34 10.24 8.43
N VAL A 128 -12.68 10.19 7.27
CA VAL A 128 -11.52 9.34 7.01
C VAL A 128 -10.40 9.66 8.00
N LEU A 129 -10.06 10.92 8.18
CA LEU A 129 -9.02 11.36 9.11
C LEU A 129 -9.34 10.95 10.55
N ARG A 130 -10.56 11.23 11.04
CA ARG A 130 -10.99 10.85 12.41
C ARG A 130 -10.82 9.36 12.68
N ILE A 131 -11.17 8.50 11.72
CA ILE A 131 -11.04 7.05 11.86
C ILE A 131 -9.56 6.64 11.96
N LEU A 132 -8.70 7.21 11.13
CA LEU A 132 -7.27 6.88 11.11
C LEU A 132 -6.54 7.38 12.35
N THR A 133 -6.90 8.56 12.88
CA THR A 133 -6.22 9.20 14.01
C THR A 133 -6.77 8.82 15.39
N ARG A 134 -7.98 8.22 15.47
CA ARG A 134 -8.60 7.86 16.75
C ARG A 134 -7.70 6.92 17.56
N SER A 135 -7.17 7.40 18.68
CA SER A 135 -6.25 6.62 19.55
C SER A 135 -5.07 6.01 18.81
N MET A 136 -4.51 6.75 17.83
CA MET A 136 -3.35 6.34 17.06
C MET A 136 -2.13 6.19 17.97
N ARG A 137 -1.33 5.14 17.76
CA ARG A 137 -0.17 4.84 18.61
C ARG A 137 0.97 4.21 17.81
N ALA A 138 2.14 4.13 18.42
CA ALA A 138 3.27 3.42 17.85
C ALA A 138 2.92 1.95 17.54
N GLY A 139 3.41 1.43 16.42
CA GLY A 139 3.10 0.10 15.92
C GLY A 139 1.83 0.04 15.05
N ASP A 140 1.07 1.13 14.92
CA ASP A 140 -0.07 1.15 14.01
C ASP A 140 0.36 1.11 12.54
N ILE A 141 -0.36 0.34 11.73
CA ILE A 141 -0.24 0.31 10.28
C ILE A 141 -1.49 0.97 9.70
N LEU A 142 -1.31 2.16 9.12
CA LEU A 142 -2.37 2.97 8.55
C LEU A 142 -2.55 2.64 7.07
N LEU A 143 -3.77 2.30 6.63
CA LEU A 143 -4.08 1.97 5.25
C LEU A 143 -4.77 3.12 4.54
N LEU A 144 -4.19 3.57 3.44
CA LEU A 144 -4.75 4.47 2.44
C LEU A 144 -4.53 3.92 1.04
N HIS A 145 -5.27 4.44 0.06
CA HIS A 145 -5.19 3.99 -1.33
C HIS A 145 -4.90 5.18 -2.26
N ASP A 146 -3.83 5.07 -3.04
CA ASP A 146 -3.50 5.99 -4.13
C ASP A 146 -4.33 5.70 -5.39
N ARG A 147 -4.76 4.45 -5.56
CA ARG A 147 -5.63 4.02 -6.65
C ARG A 147 -7.04 3.74 -6.15
N HIS A 148 -8.04 4.17 -6.92
CA HIS A 148 -9.46 4.04 -6.59
C HIS A 148 -9.86 4.76 -5.27
N ALA A 149 -9.09 5.76 -4.84
CA ALA A 149 -9.52 6.64 -3.76
C ALA A 149 -10.87 7.28 -4.13
N ALA A 150 -11.79 7.32 -3.18
CA ALA A 150 -13.06 8.06 -3.35
C ALA A 150 -12.76 9.54 -3.61
N ARG A 151 -13.72 10.24 -4.19
CA ARG A 151 -13.58 11.67 -4.45
C ARG A 151 -14.31 12.47 -3.38
N THR A 152 -13.70 13.58 -2.98
CA THR A 152 -14.33 14.58 -2.10
C THR A 152 -15.44 15.32 -2.83
N ALA A 153 -16.20 16.13 -2.12
CA ALA A 153 -17.21 17.02 -2.71
C ALA A 153 -16.63 17.97 -3.77
N GLN A 154 -15.33 18.30 -3.67
CA GLN A 154 -14.59 19.13 -4.62
C GLN A 154 -14.06 18.34 -5.82
N GLY A 155 -14.28 17.02 -5.86
CA GLY A 155 -13.84 16.13 -6.93
C GLY A 155 -12.40 15.63 -6.80
N ASN A 156 -11.67 15.98 -5.75
CA ASN A 156 -10.30 15.56 -5.51
C ASN A 156 -10.24 14.10 -4.98
N PRO A 157 -9.21 13.32 -5.28
CA PRO A 157 -8.95 12.08 -4.57
C PRO A 157 -8.81 12.33 -3.06
N VAL A 158 -9.63 11.68 -2.24
CA VAL A 158 -9.71 11.94 -0.78
C VAL A 158 -8.36 11.77 -0.09
N ILE A 159 -7.51 10.89 -0.58
CA ILE A 159 -6.15 10.69 -0.04
C ILE A 159 -5.32 11.99 -0.08
N LEU A 160 -5.48 12.83 -1.11
CA LEU A 160 -4.69 14.07 -1.24
C LEU A 160 -5.11 15.15 -0.22
N GLU A 161 -6.33 15.09 0.29
CA GLU A 161 -6.80 15.96 1.38
C GLU A 161 -6.50 15.35 2.77
N VAL A 162 -6.56 14.03 2.89
CA VAL A 162 -6.34 13.31 4.16
C VAL A 162 -4.86 13.21 4.51
N LEU A 163 -4.01 12.85 3.53
CA LEU A 163 -2.60 12.51 3.81
C LEU A 163 -1.80 13.63 4.47
N PRO A 164 -1.85 14.90 4.01
CA PRO A 164 -1.13 15.98 4.68
C PRO A 164 -1.55 16.16 6.14
N ARG A 165 -2.85 16.09 6.40
CA ARG A 165 -3.43 16.25 7.74
C ARG A 165 -3.11 15.05 8.65
N LEU A 166 -3.08 13.84 8.09
CA LEU A 166 -2.68 12.63 8.81
C LEU A 166 -1.21 12.70 9.22
N LEU A 167 -0.33 13.15 8.32
CA LEU A 167 1.09 13.30 8.61
C LEU A 167 1.34 14.38 9.66
N ALA A 168 0.62 15.50 9.63
CA ALA A 168 0.65 16.51 10.68
C ALA A 168 0.21 15.90 12.03
N ALA A 169 -0.91 15.18 12.06
CA ALA A 169 -1.40 14.53 13.28
C ALA A 169 -0.43 13.47 13.84
N THR A 170 0.31 12.75 12.98
CA THR A 170 1.36 11.82 13.44
C THR A 170 2.53 12.57 14.09
N ALA A 171 2.93 13.71 13.52
CA ALA A 171 3.99 14.55 14.08
C ALA A 171 3.58 15.16 15.42
N ASP A 172 2.37 15.68 15.53
CA ASP A 172 1.80 16.22 16.78
C ASP A 172 1.74 15.16 17.89
N ALA A 173 1.43 13.91 17.51
CA ALA A 173 1.45 12.76 18.41
C ALA A 173 2.89 12.25 18.73
N ARG A 174 3.93 12.90 18.21
CA ARG A 174 5.34 12.48 18.31
C ARG A 174 5.59 11.05 17.80
N LEU A 175 4.83 10.64 16.79
CA LEU A 175 4.98 9.35 16.12
C LEU A 175 5.82 9.53 14.85
N ARG A 176 6.68 8.57 14.56
CA ARG A 176 7.50 8.56 13.35
C ARG A 176 6.95 7.56 12.35
N CYS A 177 6.61 8.04 11.15
CA CYS A 177 6.24 7.17 10.05
C CYS A 177 7.48 6.54 9.41
N VAL A 178 7.46 5.23 9.21
CA VAL A 178 8.55 4.45 8.61
C VAL A 178 8.00 3.43 7.62
N THR A 179 8.85 2.90 6.75
CA THR A 179 8.48 1.74 5.92
C THR A 179 8.38 0.48 6.78
N LEU A 180 7.63 -0.55 6.31
CA LEU A 180 7.59 -1.84 7.00
C LEU A 180 8.97 -2.48 7.13
N ARG A 181 9.82 -2.32 6.11
CA ARG A 181 11.21 -2.82 6.15
C ARG A 181 11.99 -2.19 7.30
N ALA A 182 11.91 -0.87 7.45
CA ALA A 182 12.61 -0.14 8.52
C ALA A 182 12.01 -0.38 9.91
N ALA A 183 10.75 -0.81 9.99
CA ALA A 183 10.12 -1.13 11.29
C ALA A 183 10.55 -2.49 11.85
N LEU A 184 11.09 -3.39 11.01
CA LEU A 184 11.52 -4.75 11.39
C LEU A 184 13.05 -4.93 11.33
N ALA A 185 13.78 -3.91 10.92
CA ALA A 185 15.25 -3.86 10.97
C ALA A 185 15.71 -3.41 12.35
#